data_748ef5dcfe87087458e4975fe8142c09
#
_entry.id   748ef5dcfe87087458e4975fe8142c09
#
_cell.length_a   1.000
_cell.length_b   1.000
_cell.length_c   1.000
_cell.angle_alpha   90.00
_cell.angle_beta   90.00
_cell.angle_gamma   90.00
#
_symmetry.space_group_name_H-M   'P 1'
#
loop_
_entity.id
_entity.type
_entity.pdbx_description
1 polymer ?
#
loop_
_entity_poly.entity_id
_entity_poly.type
_entity_poly.pdbx_seq_one_letter_code
_entity_poly.pdbx_strand_id
1 'polypeptide(L)'
;MYTSGVGRKFAGMPHLSDASGRPRQPNVELEAVQDAQGLAASPQLPAEVKNYMIDIDGTITDDVPNEEPERMATCLPFPDALETLNKWYEEGHIITFFTSRTEEHRAVTEAWLDKHGFLYHGLLMGKPRGGNYHWIDNHVVRATRYTDRFTDMVTKKVEIQVFEE
;
A
#
# COMPACT_ATOMS: atom_id res chain seq x y z
N MET A 1 13.11 -30.02 -3.49
CA MET A 1 13.66 -29.55 -2.22
C MET A 1 13.96 -28.07 -2.38
N TYR A 2 13.13 -27.20 -1.83
CA TYR A 2 13.39 -25.75 -1.80
C TYR A 2 14.32 -25.47 -0.64
N THR A 3 15.53 -25.04 -0.94
CA THR A 3 16.44 -24.50 0.08
C THR A 3 16.03 -23.07 0.38
N SER A 4 15.62 -22.82 1.61
CA SER A 4 15.37 -21.49 2.14
C SER A 4 16.64 -20.64 2.01
N GLY A 5 16.62 -19.69 1.08
CA GLY A 5 17.65 -18.64 1.00
C GLY A 5 17.56 -17.77 2.25
N VAL A 6 18.68 -17.63 2.94
CA VAL A 6 18.84 -16.79 4.12
C VAL A 6 18.61 -15.33 3.73
N GLY A 7 17.54 -14.74 4.24
CA GLY A 7 17.18 -13.34 3.99
C GLY A 7 18.34 -12.40 4.32
N ARG A 8 18.71 -11.58 3.34
CA ARG A 8 19.65 -10.46 3.58
C ARG A 8 18.90 -9.40 4.38
N LYS A 9 19.38 -9.12 5.57
CA LYS A 9 18.90 -8.02 6.40
C LYS A 9 19.17 -6.70 5.66
N PHE A 10 18.12 -5.93 5.41
CA PHE A 10 18.22 -4.55 4.98
C PHE A 10 18.90 -3.72 6.07
N ALA A 11 20.19 -3.50 5.94
CA ALA A 11 20.90 -2.53 6.76
C ALA A 11 20.92 -1.19 6.01
N GLY A 12 20.18 -0.21 6.52
CA GLY A 12 20.45 1.17 6.17
C GLY A 12 19.34 2.00 5.52
N MET A 13 18.09 1.60 5.55
CA MET A 13 17.00 2.51 5.15
C MET A 13 16.38 3.20 6.37
N PRO A 14 16.49 4.54 6.50
CA PRO A 14 16.02 5.28 7.68
C PRO A 14 14.49 5.30 7.86
N HIS A 15 13.72 4.72 6.94
CA HIS A 15 12.25 4.75 6.93
C HIS A 15 11.59 3.48 7.45
N LEU A 16 12.35 2.53 7.99
CA LEU A 16 11.85 1.22 8.40
C LEU A 16 11.53 1.11 9.89
N SER A 17 11.23 2.21 10.54
CA SER A 17 10.78 2.20 11.93
C SER A 17 9.34 2.69 12.02
N ASP A 18 8.53 2.04 12.86
CA ASP A 18 7.22 2.55 13.25
C ASP A 18 7.35 3.77 14.18
N ALA A 19 6.24 4.41 14.52
CA ALA A 19 6.21 5.55 15.43
C ALA A 19 6.76 5.25 16.84
N SER A 20 6.95 3.97 17.21
CA SER A 20 7.57 3.51 18.45
C SER A 20 9.07 3.22 18.31
N GLY A 21 9.66 3.44 17.11
CA GLY A 21 11.05 3.16 16.82
C GLY A 21 11.37 1.68 16.57
N ARG A 22 10.35 0.83 16.39
CA ARG A 22 10.55 -0.58 16.06
C ARG A 22 10.89 -0.71 14.59
N PRO A 23 11.87 -1.56 14.22
CA PRO A 23 12.14 -1.85 12.83
C PRO A 23 10.88 -2.40 12.15
N ARG A 24 10.46 -1.77 11.05
CA ARG A 24 9.46 -2.37 10.17
C ARG A 24 10.08 -3.59 9.52
N GLN A 25 9.47 -4.73 9.74
CA GLN A 25 9.86 -5.96 9.07
C GLN A 25 8.91 -6.14 7.89
N PRO A 26 9.40 -6.17 6.65
CA PRO A 26 8.55 -6.61 5.55
C PRO A 26 8.12 -8.04 5.85
N ASN A 27 6.81 -8.29 5.86
CA ASN A 27 6.28 -9.64 6.09
C ASN A 27 6.39 -10.53 4.84
N VAL A 28 6.76 -9.94 3.71
CA VAL A 28 7.09 -10.67 2.47
C VAL A 28 8.25 -9.98 1.78
N GLU A 29 9.14 -10.77 1.21
CA GLU A 29 10.20 -10.24 0.36
C GLU A 29 9.59 -9.75 -0.96
N LEU A 30 9.66 -8.45 -1.21
CA LEU A 30 9.25 -7.82 -2.46
C LEU A 30 10.42 -7.54 -3.39
N GLU A 31 11.63 -7.94 -3.01
CA GLU A 31 12.80 -7.81 -3.88
C GLU A 31 12.77 -8.83 -5.00
N ALA A 32 13.37 -8.46 -6.12
CA ALA A 32 13.63 -9.39 -7.20
C ALA A 32 14.45 -10.57 -6.67
N VAL A 33 13.95 -11.76 -6.90
CA VAL A 33 14.65 -13.01 -6.59
C VAL A 33 15.42 -13.49 -7.83
N GLN A 34 16.42 -14.33 -7.62
CA GLN A 34 17.08 -15.00 -8.75
C GLN A 34 16.47 -16.39 -8.93
N ASP A 35 16.16 -16.73 -10.20
CA ASP A 35 15.76 -18.05 -10.55
C ASP A 35 16.95 -19.05 -10.55
N ALA A 36 16.70 -20.30 -10.91
CA ALA A 36 17.73 -21.34 -10.95
C ALA A 36 18.87 -21.05 -11.95
N GLN A 37 18.65 -20.15 -12.91
CA GLN A 37 19.62 -19.69 -13.91
C GLN A 37 20.33 -18.40 -13.49
N GLY A 38 20.00 -17.82 -12.33
CA GLY A 38 20.55 -16.56 -11.84
C GLY A 38 19.95 -15.31 -12.47
N LEU A 39 18.81 -15.45 -13.19
CA LEU A 39 18.09 -14.32 -13.77
C LEU A 39 17.16 -13.68 -12.73
N ALA A 40 17.00 -12.37 -12.81
CA ALA A 40 16.09 -11.63 -11.94
C ALA A 40 14.64 -12.04 -12.24
N ALA A 41 13.90 -12.40 -11.21
CA ALA A 41 12.49 -12.73 -11.26
C ALA A 41 11.69 -11.90 -10.27
N SER A 42 10.41 -11.70 -10.55
CA SER A 42 9.50 -11.08 -9.60
C SER A 42 9.19 -12.03 -8.44
N PRO A 43 9.05 -11.52 -7.20
CA PRO A 43 8.60 -12.34 -6.09
C PRO A 43 7.21 -12.90 -6.36
N GLN A 44 7.01 -14.17 -6.05
CA GLN A 44 5.72 -14.83 -6.20
C GLN A 44 5.06 -14.95 -4.84
N LEU A 45 3.91 -14.31 -4.68
CA LEU A 45 3.16 -14.32 -3.43
C LEU A 45 2.30 -15.60 -3.31
N PRO A 46 2.14 -16.15 -2.10
CA PRO A 46 1.17 -17.19 -1.83
C PRO A 46 -0.26 -16.75 -2.19
N ALA A 47 -1.12 -17.70 -2.56
CA ALA A 47 -2.48 -17.42 -3.04
C ALA A 47 -3.39 -16.71 -1.98
N GLU A 48 -3.11 -16.94 -0.71
CA GLU A 48 -3.81 -16.31 0.42
C GLU A 48 -3.37 -14.88 0.69
N VAL A 49 -2.21 -14.46 0.19
CA VAL A 49 -1.71 -13.10 0.36
C VAL A 49 -2.41 -12.16 -0.61
N LYS A 50 -2.99 -11.10 -0.08
CA LYS A 50 -3.60 -10.04 -0.87
C LYS A 50 -2.60 -8.93 -1.11
N ASN A 51 -2.61 -8.42 -2.32
CA ASN A 51 -1.79 -7.28 -2.73
C ASN A 51 -2.71 -6.06 -2.88
N TYR A 52 -2.72 -5.21 -1.85
CA TYR A 52 -3.60 -4.05 -1.81
C TYR A 52 -2.95 -2.82 -2.42
N MET A 53 -3.70 -2.15 -3.28
CA MET A 53 -3.40 -0.79 -3.74
C MET A 53 -4.44 0.16 -3.15
N ILE A 54 -4.01 1.12 -2.34
CA ILE A 54 -4.87 1.92 -1.47
C ILE A 54 -4.63 3.39 -1.73
N ASP A 55 -5.70 4.15 -1.97
CA ASP A 55 -5.65 5.59 -2.08
C ASP A 55 -5.42 6.26 -0.71
N ILE A 56 -4.94 7.50 -0.71
CA ILE A 56 -4.66 8.26 0.51
C ILE A 56 -5.77 9.28 0.76
N ASP A 57 -5.84 10.31 -0.07
CA ASP A 57 -6.73 11.45 0.14
C ASP A 57 -8.19 11.06 -0.11
N GLY A 58 -9.06 11.34 0.87
CA GLY A 58 -10.45 10.90 0.85
C GLY A 58 -10.67 9.42 1.15
N THR A 59 -9.61 8.66 1.50
CA THR A 59 -9.69 7.21 1.76
C THR A 59 -9.15 6.84 3.13
N ILE A 60 -7.94 7.26 3.47
CA ILE A 60 -7.33 7.03 4.79
C ILE A 60 -7.17 8.31 5.62
N THR A 61 -7.43 9.44 5.02
CA THR A 61 -7.48 10.77 5.62
C THR A 61 -8.48 11.63 4.85
N ASP A 62 -8.68 12.88 5.28
CA ASP A 62 -9.46 13.85 4.53
C ASP A 62 -8.93 14.05 3.10
N ASP A 63 -9.81 14.48 2.19
CA ASP A 63 -9.39 14.83 0.83
C ASP A 63 -8.55 16.12 0.86
N VAL A 64 -7.26 15.98 0.58
CA VAL A 64 -6.29 17.08 0.57
C VAL A 64 -5.78 17.29 -0.84
N PRO A 65 -6.11 18.40 -1.50
CA PRO A 65 -5.65 18.69 -2.84
C PRO A 65 -4.15 19.02 -2.88
N ASN A 66 -3.49 18.83 -4.03
CA ASN A 66 -2.07 19.14 -4.22
C ASN A 66 -1.75 20.64 -4.01
N GLU A 67 -2.73 21.50 -4.14
CA GLU A 67 -2.63 22.95 -3.96
C GLU A 67 -2.57 23.36 -2.48
N GLU A 68 -2.77 22.44 -1.54
CA GLU A 68 -2.76 22.66 -0.10
C GLU A 68 -1.74 21.77 0.62
N PRO A 69 -0.45 21.82 0.24
CA PRO A 69 0.57 20.89 0.76
C PRO A 69 0.79 20.98 2.28
N GLU A 70 0.51 22.13 2.89
CA GLU A 70 0.60 22.31 4.34
C GLU A 70 -0.41 21.43 5.09
N ARG A 71 -1.56 21.13 4.48
CA ARG A 71 -2.55 20.22 5.06
C ARG A 71 -2.09 18.77 4.99
N MET A 72 -1.26 18.41 4.00
CA MET A 72 -0.72 17.04 3.89
C MET A 72 0.11 16.64 5.12
N ALA A 73 0.78 17.60 5.76
CA ALA A 73 1.59 17.36 6.96
C ALA A 73 0.75 17.31 8.25
N THR A 74 -0.45 17.90 8.24
CA THR A 74 -1.23 18.19 9.47
C THR A 74 -2.56 17.45 9.55
N CYS A 75 -3.11 16.95 8.43
CA CYS A 75 -4.34 16.16 8.43
C CYS A 75 -4.20 14.91 9.31
N LEU A 76 -5.33 14.47 9.88
CA LEU A 76 -5.37 13.28 10.73
C LEU A 76 -5.80 12.06 9.92
N PRO A 77 -5.22 10.90 10.18
CA PRO A 77 -5.71 9.67 9.59
C PRO A 77 -7.07 9.29 10.16
N PHE A 78 -7.89 8.62 9.38
CA PHE A 78 -9.08 7.96 9.90
C PHE A 78 -8.65 6.79 10.79
N PRO A 79 -9.10 6.74 12.07
CA PRO A 79 -8.61 5.73 13.02
C PRO A 79 -8.83 4.29 12.56
N ASP A 80 -9.97 4.01 11.94
CA ASP A 80 -10.31 2.68 11.43
C ASP A 80 -9.44 2.28 10.21
N ALA A 81 -8.99 3.22 9.40
CA ALA A 81 -8.05 2.95 8.32
C ALA A 81 -6.69 2.53 8.85
N LEU A 82 -6.14 3.29 9.79
CA LEU A 82 -4.85 2.99 10.40
C LEU A 82 -4.84 1.60 11.05
N GLU A 83 -5.83 1.30 11.88
CA GLU A 83 -5.94 0.02 12.57
C GLU A 83 -6.08 -1.14 11.58
N THR A 84 -6.97 -1.00 10.60
CA THR A 84 -7.24 -2.06 9.61
C THR A 84 -6.02 -2.34 8.73
N LEU A 85 -5.36 -1.31 8.22
CA LEU A 85 -4.21 -1.47 7.33
C LEU A 85 -3.01 -2.07 8.05
N ASN A 86 -2.73 -1.63 9.27
CA ASN A 86 -1.64 -2.20 10.06
C ASN A 86 -1.93 -3.67 10.42
N LYS A 87 -3.18 -4.00 10.74
CA LYS A 87 -3.59 -5.40 10.94
C LYS A 87 -3.34 -6.24 9.67
N TRP A 88 -3.74 -5.78 8.51
CA TRP A 88 -3.50 -6.50 7.24
C TRP A 88 -2.02 -6.66 6.94
N TYR A 89 -1.21 -5.63 7.24
CA TYR A 89 0.24 -5.72 7.12
C TYR A 89 0.80 -6.82 8.04
N GLU A 90 0.37 -6.87 9.29
CA GLU A 90 0.79 -7.87 10.28
C GLU A 90 0.32 -9.28 9.93
N GLU A 91 -0.82 -9.41 9.26
CA GLU A 91 -1.35 -10.67 8.70
C GLU A 91 -0.58 -11.18 7.48
N GLY A 92 0.40 -10.42 6.99
CA GLY A 92 1.24 -10.81 5.85
C GLY A 92 0.76 -10.33 4.50
N HIS A 93 -0.22 -9.43 4.45
CA HIS A 93 -0.68 -8.83 3.21
C HIS A 93 0.24 -7.69 2.75
N ILE A 94 0.27 -7.45 1.44
CA ILE A 94 1.04 -6.35 0.86
C ILE A 94 0.20 -5.08 0.85
N ILE A 95 0.76 -4.00 1.39
CA ILE A 95 0.14 -2.67 1.42
C ILE A 95 0.96 -1.74 0.53
N THR A 96 0.36 -1.25 -0.54
CA THR A 96 0.94 -0.22 -1.41
C THR A 96 -0.02 0.95 -1.49
N PHE A 97 0.44 2.14 -1.12
CA PHE A 97 -0.34 3.35 -1.35
C PHE A 97 -0.22 3.81 -2.79
N PHE A 98 -1.34 4.21 -3.39
CA PHE A 98 -1.42 4.70 -4.76
C PHE A 98 -2.20 6.02 -4.78
N THR A 99 -1.50 7.14 -4.79
CA THR A 99 -2.06 8.48 -4.56
C THR A 99 -1.90 9.41 -5.74
N SER A 100 -2.85 10.36 -5.86
CA SER A 100 -2.79 11.47 -6.82
C SER A 100 -1.85 12.60 -6.39
N ARG A 101 -1.26 12.51 -5.20
CA ARG A 101 -0.20 13.45 -4.80
C ARG A 101 0.95 13.34 -5.80
N THR A 102 1.51 14.48 -6.19
CA THR A 102 2.63 14.52 -7.14
C THR A 102 3.96 14.15 -6.48
N GLU A 103 4.97 13.79 -7.26
CA GLU A 103 6.28 13.39 -6.73
C GLU A 103 6.95 14.47 -5.87
N GLU A 104 6.68 15.74 -6.09
CA GLU A 104 7.18 16.83 -5.24
C GLU A 104 6.65 16.76 -3.80
N HIS A 105 5.52 16.08 -3.58
CA HIS A 105 4.92 15.86 -2.27
C HIS A 105 5.30 14.51 -1.63
N ARG A 106 6.22 13.75 -2.23
CA ARG A 106 6.65 12.44 -1.69
C ARG A 106 7.16 12.56 -0.27
N ALA A 107 8.09 13.48 -0.02
CA ALA A 107 8.74 13.61 1.29
C ALA A 107 7.73 13.93 2.41
N VAL A 108 6.78 14.84 2.17
CA VAL A 108 5.75 15.16 3.18
C VAL A 108 4.79 13.99 3.36
N THR A 109 4.50 13.24 2.32
CA THR A 109 3.61 12.07 2.38
C THR A 109 4.26 10.93 3.18
N GLU A 110 5.51 10.60 2.90
CA GLU A 110 6.27 9.59 3.66
C GLU A 110 6.41 9.99 5.13
N ALA A 111 6.76 11.25 5.40
CA ALA A 111 6.86 11.76 6.76
C ALA A 111 5.52 11.69 7.52
N TRP A 112 4.41 11.94 6.82
CA TRP A 112 3.06 11.84 7.40
C TRP A 112 2.69 10.38 7.71
N LEU A 113 2.92 9.45 6.77
CA LEU A 113 2.68 8.02 6.97
C LEU A 113 3.50 7.49 8.16
N ASP A 114 4.77 7.86 8.24
CA ASP A 114 5.67 7.46 9.31
C ASP A 114 5.25 8.05 10.66
N LYS A 115 4.94 9.34 10.70
CA LYS A 115 4.47 10.04 11.90
C LYS A 115 3.24 9.37 12.51
N HIS A 116 2.31 8.92 11.67
CA HIS A 116 1.08 8.29 12.13
C HIS A 116 1.18 6.77 12.29
N GLY A 117 2.32 6.17 11.95
CA GLY A 117 2.60 4.77 12.20
C GLY A 117 1.97 3.80 11.19
N PHE A 118 1.70 4.24 9.95
CA PHE A 118 1.28 3.34 8.89
C PHE A 118 2.40 2.37 8.52
N LEU A 119 2.06 1.10 8.43
CA LEU A 119 2.93 0.03 7.95
C LEU A 119 2.60 -0.25 6.48
N TYR A 120 3.59 -0.14 5.60
CA TYR A 120 3.38 -0.33 4.15
C TYR A 120 4.65 -0.80 3.44
N HIS A 121 4.50 -1.34 2.24
CA HIS A 121 5.58 -1.86 1.40
C HIS A 121 5.97 -0.89 0.29
N GLY A 122 5.00 -0.15 -0.25
CA GLY A 122 5.23 0.72 -1.39
C GLY A 122 4.38 1.99 -1.39
N LEU A 123 4.85 3.00 -2.12
CA LEU A 123 4.17 4.27 -2.33
C LEU A 123 4.31 4.70 -3.78
N LEU A 124 3.20 4.69 -4.53
CA LEU A 124 3.10 5.16 -5.90
C LEU A 124 2.44 6.53 -5.92
N MET A 125 3.15 7.51 -6.44
CA MET A 125 2.70 8.90 -6.59
C MET A 125 2.18 9.16 -7.99
N GLY A 126 1.47 10.26 -8.18
CA GLY A 126 1.09 10.76 -9.50
C GLY A 126 -0.06 10.00 -10.17
N LYS A 127 -0.93 9.33 -9.40
CA LYS A 127 -2.14 8.73 -9.95
C LYS A 127 -2.97 9.80 -10.67
N PRO A 128 -3.34 9.60 -11.94
CA PRO A 128 -4.22 10.54 -12.65
C PRO A 128 -5.54 10.78 -11.90
N ARG A 129 -6.00 12.03 -11.87
CA ARG A 129 -7.28 12.41 -11.24
C ARG A 129 -8.40 12.42 -12.28
N GLY A 130 -9.57 12.01 -11.83
CA GLY A 130 -10.78 12.00 -12.67
C GLY A 130 -10.84 10.79 -13.63
N GLY A 131 -11.85 10.75 -14.47
CA GLY A 131 -12.11 9.62 -15.35
C GLY A 131 -12.54 8.34 -14.61
N ASN A 132 -12.41 7.22 -15.29
CA ASN A 132 -12.67 5.90 -14.73
C ASN A 132 -11.35 5.14 -14.55
N TYR A 133 -11.14 4.56 -13.39
CA TYR A 133 -10.05 3.63 -13.20
C TYR A 133 -10.46 2.26 -13.72
N HIS A 134 -9.72 1.80 -14.72
CA HIS A 134 -9.96 0.51 -15.35
C HIS A 134 -8.69 -0.32 -15.24
N TRP A 135 -8.74 -1.38 -14.43
CA TRP A 135 -7.62 -2.31 -14.28
C TRP A 135 -7.73 -3.40 -15.34
N ILE A 136 -6.69 -3.60 -16.12
CA ILE A 136 -6.63 -4.65 -17.13
C ILE A 136 -5.45 -5.56 -16.79
N ASP A 137 -5.72 -6.82 -16.52
CA ASP A 137 -4.71 -7.79 -16.08
C ASP A 137 -5.16 -9.21 -16.52
N ASN A 138 -4.20 -10.10 -16.68
CA ASN A 138 -4.46 -11.51 -16.89
C ASN A 138 -4.71 -12.31 -15.60
N HIS A 139 -4.60 -11.67 -14.44
CA HIS A 139 -4.92 -12.24 -13.13
C HIS A 139 -6.27 -11.73 -12.61
N VAL A 140 -6.79 -12.42 -11.59
CA VAL A 140 -8.02 -12.00 -10.93
C VAL A 140 -7.80 -10.67 -10.22
N VAL A 141 -8.52 -9.65 -10.65
CA VAL A 141 -8.53 -8.32 -10.03
C VAL A 141 -9.78 -8.15 -9.18
N ARG A 142 -9.63 -7.57 -8.00
CA ARG A 142 -10.73 -7.15 -7.15
C ARG A 142 -10.60 -5.66 -6.87
N ALA A 143 -11.71 -4.94 -6.89
CA ALA A 143 -11.72 -3.54 -6.53
C ALA A 143 -12.83 -3.27 -5.50
N THR A 144 -12.56 -2.34 -4.57
CA THR A 144 -13.53 -1.90 -3.58
C THR A 144 -13.58 -0.38 -3.61
N ARG A 145 -14.78 0.17 -3.77
CA ARG A 145 -14.98 1.61 -3.69
C ARG A 145 -15.18 2.01 -2.23
N TYR A 146 -14.40 2.96 -1.75
CA TYR A 146 -14.60 3.56 -0.43
C TYR A 146 -15.87 4.40 -0.40
N THR A 147 -16.69 4.22 0.62
CA THR A 147 -17.96 4.95 0.77
C THR A 147 -18.05 5.80 2.01
N ASP A 148 -17.66 5.29 3.20
CA ASP A 148 -17.78 6.02 4.45
C ASP A 148 -16.73 5.64 5.50
N ARG A 149 -16.59 4.35 5.79
CA ARG A 149 -15.64 3.83 6.76
C ARG A 149 -14.81 2.75 6.15
N PHE A 150 -13.53 2.73 6.48
CA PHE A 150 -12.62 1.74 5.94
C PHE A 150 -13.02 0.31 6.35
N THR A 151 -13.46 0.10 7.59
CA THR A 151 -13.95 -1.18 8.07
C THR A 151 -15.23 -1.66 7.39
N ASP A 152 -16.09 -0.76 6.96
CA ASP A 152 -17.34 -1.10 6.27
C ASP A 152 -17.07 -1.63 4.85
N MET A 153 -15.96 -1.26 4.23
CA MET A 153 -15.58 -1.76 2.91
C MET A 153 -15.21 -3.24 2.89
N VAL A 154 -14.69 -3.75 3.99
CA VAL A 154 -14.28 -5.16 4.11
C VAL A 154 -15.49 -6.08 4.17
N THR A 155 -16.62 -5.57 4.62
CA THR A 155 -17.87 -6.33 4.85
C THR A 155 -18.93 -6.09 3.79
N LYS A 156 -18.92 -4.96 3.10
CA LYS A 156 -19.87 -4.66 2.02
C LYS A 156 -19.32 -5.12 0.68
N LYS A 157 -20.05 -6.03 0.03
CA LYS A 157 -19.82 -6.29 -1.40
C LYS A 157 -20.30 -5.06 -2.18
N VAL A 158 -19.36 -4.23 -2.58
CA VAL A 158 -19.64 -3.20 -3.58
C VAL A 158 -19.69 -3.88 -4.94
N GLU A 159 -20.76 -3.66 -5.69
CA GLU A 159 -20.86 -4.18 -7.05
C GLU A 159 -19.74 -3.61 -7.90
N ILE A 160 -18.88 -4.49 -8.35
CA ILE A 160 -17.83 -4.19 -9.32
C ILE A 160 -18.41 -4.55 -10.67
N GLN A 161 -18.45 -3.61 -11.60
CA GLN A 161 -18.74 -3.93 -12.98
C GLN A 161 -17.52 -4.64 -13.57
N VAL A 162 -17.63 -5.93 -13.74
CA VAL A 162 -16.68 -6.70 -14.55
C VAL A 162 -17.20 -6.68 -15.98
N PHE A 163 -16.44 -6.06 -16.89
CA PHE A 163 -16.74 -6.13 -18.31
C PHE A 163 -16.08 -7.41 -18.85
N GLU A 164 -16.89 -8.36 -19.27
CA GLU A 164 -16.45 -9.47 -20.10
C GLU A 164 -16.45 -8.98 -21.54
N GLU A 165 -15.26 -8.98 -22.17
CA GLU A 165 -15.13 -8.73 -23.62
C GLU A 165 -15.51 -9.97 -24.43
#